data_81f341aabc119edf9b27466f09ea8e73
#
_entry.id   81f341aabc119edf9b27466f09ea8e73
#
_cell.length_a   1.000
_cell.length_b   1.000
_cell.length_c   1.000
_cell.angle_alpha   90.00
_cell.angle_beta   90.00
_cell.angle_gamma   90.00
#
_symmetry.space_group_name_H-M   'P 1'
#
loop_
_entity.id
_entity.type
_entity.pdbx_description
1 polymer ?
#
loop_
_entity_poly.entity_id
_entity_poly.type
_entity_poly.pdbx_seq_one_letter_code
_entity_poly.pdbx_strand_id
1 'polypeptide(L)'
;MVTSSFPSLNETLPLDAAKALLIGRIWVPGEGPYLVKVGQHEITDLSELALTSSDLMELDHAAAKVAKHSGRTWSTPSVWANTDPLNQNPEEPWFLAPTDLQAIKAAGVTFVASMLERVIEEQARGDAAKAESVRTAVISVMGDNLRNVRPGSDQAMKLKEVLVA
;
A
#
# COMPACT_ATOMS: atom_id res chain seq x y z
N MET A 1 -13.42 -23.26 -12.68
CA MET A 1 -12.18 -23.27 -11.89
C MET A 1 -11.63 -21.84 -11.91
N VAL A 2 -11.62 -21.17 -10.78
CA VAL A 2 -10.89 -19.89 -10.65
C VAL A 2 -9.42 -20.27 -10.61
N THR A 3 -8.68 -20.02 -11.67
CA THR A 3 -7.24 -20.15 -11.63
C THR A 3 -6.72 -19.08 -10.66
N SER A 4 -6.12 -19.50 -9.55
CA SER A 4 -5.43 -18.60 -8.65
C SER A 4 -4.38 -17.83 -9.44
N SER A 5 -4.53 -16.52 -9.52
CA SER A 5 -3.51 -15.63 -10.08
C SER A 5 -2.61 -15.08 -8.98
N PHE A 6 -2.27 -15.90 -7.97
CA PHE A 6 -1.32 -15.47 -6.96
C PHE A 6 0.02 -15.18 -7.65
N PRO A 7 0.56 -13.95 -7.50
CA PRO A 7 1.74 -13.55 -8.25
C PRO A 7 2.97 -14.37 -7.83
N SER A 8 3.88 -14.61 -8.77
CA SER A 8 5.15 -15.23 -8.43
C SER A 8 5.99 -14.29 -7.55
N LEU A 9 6.93 -14.85 -6.79
CA LEU A 9 7.84 -14.07 -5.96
C LEU A 9 8.60 -13.01 -6.79
N ASN A 10 9.04 -13.37 -8.00
CA ASN A 10 9.77 -12.45 -8.87
C ASN A 10 8.92 -11.28 -9.40
N GLU A 11 7.61 -11.47 -9.55
CA GLU A 11 6.69 -10.39 -9.94
C GLU A 11 6.36 -9.47 -8.78
N THR A 12 6.58 -9.92 -7.55
CA THR A 12 6.28 -9.16 -6.33
C THR A 12 7.47 -8.38 -5.81
N LEU A 13 8.67 -8.94 -5.93
CA LEU A 13 9.88 -8.25 -5.51
C LEU A 13 10.18 -7.05 -6.43
N PRO A 14 10.72 -5.94 -5.90
CA PRO A 14 11.16 -4.82 -6.72
C PRO A 14 12.30 -5.23 -7.66
N LEU A 15 12.42 -4.56 -8.82
CA LEU A 15 13.43 -4.86 -9.83
C LEU A 15 14.87 -4.79 -9.31
N ASP A 16 15.10 -3.99 -8.27
CA ASP A 16 16.38 -3.82 -7.58
C ASP A 16 16.49 -4.58 -6.27
N ALA A 17 15.66 -5.61 -6.06
CA ALA A 17 15.60 -6.41 -4.82
C ALA A 17 16.98 -6.88 -4.32
N ALA A 18 17.93 -7.15 -5.22
CA ALA A 18 19.29 -7.54 -4.86
C ALA A 18 20.08 -6.44 -4.12
N LYS A 19 19.67 -5.16 -4.24
CA LYS A 19 20.28 -3.99 -3.61
C LYS A 19 19.38 -3.35 -2.56
N ALA A 20 18.10 -3.65 -2.59
CA ALA A 20 17.11 -3.11 -1.68
C ALA A 20 17.23 -3.76 -0.29
N LEU A 21 17.00 -2.97 0.75
CA LEU A 21 16.80 -3.47 2.10
C LEU A 21 15.29 -3.57 2.33
N LEU A 22 14.77 -4.78 2.26
CA LEU A 22 13.34 -5.05 2.40
C LEU A 22 13.04 -5.59 3.79
N ILE A 23 11.97 -5.10 4.38
CA ILE A 23 11.40 -5.65 5.61
C ILE A 23 10.00 -6.18 5.34
N GLY A 24 9.57 -7.14 6.13
CA GLY A 24 8.26 -7.73 6.05
C GLY A 24 7.86 -8.34 7.38
N ARG A 25 6.75 -9.03 7.38
CA ARG A 25 6.26 -9.81 8.53
C ARG A 25 5.82 -11.17 8.06
N ILE A 26 6.07 -12.19 8.87
CA ILE A 26 5.60 -13.54 8.64
C ILE A 26 4.85 -14.04 9.87
N TRP A 27 3.90 -14.94 9.67
CA TRP A 27 3.35 -15.75 10.73
C TRP A 27 4.12 -17.05 10.83
N VAL A 28 4.54 -17.42 12.03
CA VAL A 28 5.16 -18.71 12.33
C VAL A 28 4.21 -19.52 13.19
N PRO A 29 3.70 -20.66 12.71
CA PRO A 29 2.75 -21.48 13.46
C PRO A 29 3.27 -21.86 14.84
N GLY A 30 2.42 -21.74 15.87
CA GLY A 30 2.77 -21.98 17.26
C GLY A 30 3.58 -20.87 17.95
N GLU A 31 4.15 -19.93 17.21
CA GLU A 31 5.00 -18.87 17.76
C GLU A 31 4.38 -17.46 17.58
N GLY A 32 3.72 -17.20 16.45
CA GLY A 32 3.05 -15.92 16.18
C GLY A 32 3.73 -15.07 15.08
N PRO A 33 3.50 -13.74 15.05
CA PRO A 33 4.05 -12.85 14.05
C PRO A 33 5.52 -12.52 14.33
N TYR A 34 6.33 -12.57 13.28
CA TYR A 34 7.74 -12.18 13.30
C TYR A 34 7.99 -11.02 12.35
N LEU A 35 8.75 -10.02 12.81
CA LEU A 35 9.33 -9.00 11.94
C LEU A 35 10.57 -9.57 11.27
N VAL A 36 10.73 -9.35 9.98
CA VAL A 36 11.79 -10.00 9.20
C VAL A 36 12.45 -9.08 8.18
N LYS A 37 13.74 -9.32 7.90
CA LYS A 37 14.43 -8.84 6.72
C LYS A 37 14.15 -9.82 5.58
N VAL A 38 13.74 -9.32 4.42
CA VAL A 38 13.37 -10.14 3.27
C VAL A 38 14.43 -10.05 2.19
N GLY A 39 15.08 -11.18 1.92
CA GLY A 39 15.96 -11.35 0.77
C GLY A 39 15.28 -12.18 -0.32
N GLN A 40 15.90 -12.27 -1.51
CA GLN A 40 15.37 -13.08 -2.61
C GLN A 40 15.28 -14.58 -2.31
N HIS A 41 16.21 -15.09 -1.50
CA HIS A 41 16.31 -16.51 -1.18
C HIS A 41 16.02 -16.81 0.29
N GLU A 42 16.30 -15.87 1.16
CA GLU A 42 16.27 -16.06 2.60
C GLU A 42 15.58 -14.89 3.30
N ILE A 43 14.78 -15.21 4.29
CA ILE A 43 14.16 -14.30 5.25
C ILE A 43 14.93 -14.41 6.56
N THR A 44 15.29 -13.29 7.18
CA THR A 44 16.01 -13.27 8.46
C THR A 44 15.13 -12.66 9.55
N ASP A 45 15.03 -13.30 10.69
CA ASP A 45 14.36 -12.80 11.90
C ASP A 45 15.00 -11.49 12.39
N LEU A 46 14.20 -10.51 12.73
CA LEU A 46 14.59 -9.22 13.29
C LEU A 46 14.09 -9.01 14.72
N SER A 47 13.51 -10.01 15.37
CA SER A 47 12.85 -9.86 16.68
C SER A 47 13.81 -9.40 17.80
N GLU A 48 15.12 -9.65 17.65
CA GLU A 48 16.13 -9.08 18.57
C GLU A 48 16.33 -7.57 18.40
N LEU A 49 15.96 -6.98 17.25
CA LEU A 49 16.01 -5.55 17.02
C LEU A 49 14.70 -4.86 17.41
N ALA A 50 13.58 -5.42 16.98
CA ALA A 50 12.24 -4.90 17.25
C ALA A 50 11.20 -6.01 17.04
N LEU A 51 10.12 -5.98 17.82
CA LEU A 51 9.03 -6.96 17.69
C LEU A 51 8.01 -6.55 16.63
N THR A 52 7.91 -5.26 16.32
CA THR A 52 6.93 -4.70 15.38
C THR A 52 7.60 -3.84 14.32
N SER A 53 6.94 -3.68 13.18
CA SER A 53 7.39 -2.74 12.15
C SER A 53 7.38 -1.30 12.69
N SER A 54 6.41 -0.97 13.53
CA SER A 54 6.32 0.34 14.17
C SER A 54 7.55 0.64 15.03
N ASP A 55 7.92 -0.29 15.92
CA ASP A 55 9.09 -0.12 16.78
C ASP A 55 10.39 -0.04 15.97
N LEU A 56 10.50 -0.83 14.90
CA LEU A 56 11.67 -0.78 14.03
C LEU A 56 11.88 0.60 13.41
N MET A 57 10.78 1.25 12.97
CA MET A 57 10.85 2.57 12.34
C MET A 57 11.24 3.70 13.30
N GLU A 58 11.06 3.49 14.61
CA GLU A 58 11.47 4.44 15.67
C GLU A 58 12.95 4.25 16.09
N LEU A 59 13.62 3.20 15.61
CA LEU A 59 15.02 2.99 15.97
C LEU A 59 15.96 3.94 15.23
N ASP A 60 16.87 4.56 15.97
CA ASP A 60 17.99 5.28 15.39
C ASP A 60 18.81 4.37 14.47
N HIS A 61 19.09 4.83 13.26
CA HIS A 61 19.85 4.08 12.26
C HIS A 61 19.27 2.69 11.92
N ALA A 62 17.95 2.52 11.93
CA ALA A 62 17.25 1.25 11.69
C ALA A 62 17.80 0.50 10.47
N ALA A 63 17.94 1.16 9.32
CA ALA A 63 18.44 0.54 8.10
C ALA A 63 19.84 -0.07 8.27
N ALA A 64 20.75 0.62 8.95
CA ALA A 64 22.11 0.12 9.20
C ALA A 64 22.12 -1.07 10.17
N LYS A 65 21.22 -1.08 11.17
CA LYS A 65 21.04 -2.20 12.09
C LYS A 65 20.50 -3.42 11.36
N VAL A 66 19.44 -3.26 10.61
CA VAL A 66 18.79 -4.34 9.81
C VAL A 66 19.78 -4.93 8.79
N ALA A 67 20.56 -4.07 8.09
CA ALA A 67 21.53 -4.55 7.09
C ALA A 67 22.58 -5.48 7.69
N LYS A 68 23.04 -5.20 8.93
CA LYS A 68 24.08 -5.96 9.62
C LYS A 68 23.55 -7.13 10.44
N HIS A 69 22.23 -7.15 10.69
CA HIS A 69 21.65 -8.15 11.58
C HIS A 69 21.64 -9.54 10.94
N SER A 70 21.91 -10.55 11.76
CA SER A 70 21.76 -11.97 11.47
C SER A 70 20.91 -12.63 12.55
N GLY A 71 20.11 -13.61 12.19
CA GLY A 71 19.21 -14.31 13.09
C GLY A 71 18.71 -15.62 12.48
N ARG A 72 17.66 -16.20 13.05
CA ARG A 72 16.96 -17.37 12.49
C ARG A 72 16.50 -17.06 11.06
N THR A 73 16.54 -18.05 10.19
CA THR A 73 16.19 -17.85 8.79
C THR A 73 15.14 -18.84 8.29
N TRP A 74 14.44 -18.42 7.22
CA TRP A 74 13.48 -19.22 6.48
C TRP A 74 13.70 -19.02 4.97
N SER A 75 13.28 -20.00 4.17
CA SER A 75 13.31 -19.88 2.71
C SER A 75 12.25 -18.89 2.21
N THR A 76 12.67 -17.79 1.56
CA THR A 76 11.73 -16.82 0.97
C THR A 76 10.78 -17.46 -0.04
N PRO A 77 11.24 -18.30 -1.00
CA PRO A 77 10.35 -18.98 -1.94
C PRO A 77 9.30 -19.87 -1.24
N SER A 78 9.69 -20.59 -0.18
CA SER A 78 8.76 -21.48 0.52
C SER A 78 7.69 -20.72 1.28
N VAL A 79 8.08 -19.68 2.03
CA VAL A 79 7.14 -18.82 2.76
C VAL A 79 6.22 -18.07 1.80
N TRP A 80 6.76 -17.61 0.65
CA TRP A 80 5.95 -16.95 -0.37
C TRP A 80 4.91 -17.89 -0.99
N ALA A 81 5.33 -19.10 -1.36
CA ALA A 81 4.41 -20.11 -1.90
C ALA A 81 3.28 -20.44 -0.91
N ASN A 82 3.60 -20.50 0.38
CA ASN A 82 2.62 -20.75 1.44
C ASN A 82 1.74 -19.52 1.80
N THR A 83 1.98 -18.38 1.17
CA THR A 83 1.16 -17.17 1.36
C THR A 83 -0.08 -17.16 0.47
N ASP A 84 -0.14 -18.00 -0.55
CA ASP A 84 -1.35 -18.16 -1.40
C ASP A 84 -2.52 -18.71 -0.56
N PRO A 85 -3.60 -17.94 -0.32
CA PRO A 85 -4.69 -18.35 0.55
C PRO A 85 -5.48 -19.57 0.05
N LEU A 86 -5.33 -19.90 -1.24
CA LEU A 86 -5.99 -21.08 -1.83
C LEU A 86 -5.22 -22.38 -1.59
N ASN A 87 -3.92 -22.27 -1.28
CA ASN A 87 -3.02 -23.43 -1.14
C ASN A 87 -2.22 -23.40 0.18
N GLN A 88 -2.62 -22.56 1.13
CA GLN A 88 -1.91 -22.34 2.39
C GLN A 88 -1.93 -23.61 3.28
N ASN A 89 -0.75 -24.01 3.74
CA ASN A 89 -0.59 -24.99 4.80
C ASN A 89 -0.49 -24.27 6.16
N PRO A 90 -1.43 -24.45 7.09
CA PRO A 90 -1.43 -23.76 8.39
C PRO A 90 -0.29 -24.18 9.34
N GLU A 91 0.43 -25.26 9.02
CA GLU A 91 1.57 -25.74 9.81
C GLU A 91 2.92 -25.13 9.36
N GLU A 92 2.91 -24.34 8.26
CA GLU A 92 4.11 -23.73 7.69
C GLU A 92 3.99 -22.19 7.75
N PRO A 93 5.12 -21.44 7.81
CA PRO A 93 5.09 -19.99 7.82
C PRO A 93 4.54 -19.38 6.54
N TRP A 94 3.88 -18.21 6.66
CA TRP A 94 3.40 -17.39 5.52
C TRP A 94 3.59 -15.90 5.78
N PHE A 95 3.60 -15.08 4.72
CA PHE A 95 3.69 -13.63 4.85
C PHE A 95 2.40 -13.01 5.40
N LEU A 96 2.59 -12.01 6.22
CA LEU A 96 1.56 -11.08 6.70
C LEU A 96 1.69 -9.74 5.99
N ALA A 97 0.70 -8.85 6.19
CA ALA A 97 0.86 -7.46 5.81
C ALA A 97 2.12 -6.87 6.48
N PRO A 98 2.94 -6.07 5.76
CA PRO A 98 4.18 -5.52 6.31
C PRO A 98 3.95 -4.44 7.37
N THR A 99 2.74 -3.90 7.45
CA THR A 99 2.31 -2.91 8.45
C THR A 99 1.63 -3.60 9.62
N ASP A 100 1.79 -3.08 10.83
CA ASP A 100 1.15 -3.56 12.06
C ASP A 100 0.44 -2.45 12.84
N LEU A 101 1.16 -1.72 13.69
CA LEU A 101 0.58 -0.71 14.59
C LEU A 101 0.66 0.72 14.05
N GLN A 102 1.25 0.92 12.88
CA GLN A 102 1.36 2.23 12.26
C GLN A 102 -0.02 2.79 11.91
N ALA A 103 -0.17 4.12 12.08
CA ALA A 103 -1.28 4.83 11.50
C ALA A 103 -1.19 4.77 9.96
N ILE A 104 -2.22 4.25 9.31
CA ILE A 104 -2.29 4.16 7.86
C ILE A 104 -2.95 5.42 7.32
N LYS A 105 -2.23 6.18 6.51
CA LYS A 105 -2.74 7.37 5.83
C LYS A 105 -2.76 7.12 4.33
N ALA A 106 -3.97 6.98 3.79
CA ALA A 106 -4.15 6.88 2.35
C ALA A 106 -4.18 8.29 1.73
N ALA A 107 -3.40 8.49 0.69
CA ALA A 107 -3.40 9.70 -0.11
C ALA A 107 -3.86 9.38 -1.54
N GLY A 108 -4.80 10.16 -2.03
CA GLY A 108 -5.40 9.97 -3.35
C GLY A 108 -6.72 9.18 -3.32
N VAL A 109 -7.49 9.38 -4.36
CA VAL A 109 -8.79 8.74 -4.57
C VAL A 109 -8.72 7.92 -5.84
N THR A 110 -8.96 6.63 -5.75
CA THR A 110 -8.89 5.70 -6.88
C THR A 110 -10.01 5.96 -7.90
N PHE A 111 -11.18 6.42 -7.42
CA PHE A 111 -12.34 6.71 -8.26
C PHE A 111 -12.60 8.21 -8.29
N VAL A 112 -12.21 8.84 -9.39
CA VAL A 112 -12.37 10.29 -9.61
C VAL A 112 -13.82 10.73 -9.47
N ALA A 113 -14.78 9.96 -9.97
CA ALA A 113 -16.20 10.26 -9.84
C ALA A 113 -16.63 10.38 -8.38
N SER A 114 -16.20 9.44 -7.53
CA SER A 114 -16.51 9.50 -6.09
C SER A 114 -15.86 10.68 -5.38
N MET A 115 -14.67 11.08 -5.81
CA MET A 115 -14.01 12.28 -5.28
C MET A 115 -14.80 13.54 -5.65
N LEU A 116 -15.18 13.68 -6.92
CA LEU A 116 -15.92 14.83 -7.40
C LEU A 116 -17.26 14.96 -6.70
N GLU A 117 -18.01 13.86 -6.54
CA GLU A 117 -19.29 13.88 -5.83
C GLU A 117 -19.12 14.30 -4.37
N ARG A 118 -18.09 13.85 -3.67
CA ARG A 118 -17.80 14.30 -2.29
C ARG A 118 -17.51 15.80 -2.21
N VAL A 119 -16.72 16.34 -3.13
CA VAL A 119 -16.43 17.78 -3.17
C VAL A 119 -17.68 18.58 -3.48
N ILE A 120 -18.54 18.10 -4.41
CA ILE A 120 -19.82 18.71 -4.74
C ILE A 120 -20.75 18.73 -3.52
N GLU A 121 -20.88 17.60 -2.83
CA GLU A 121 -21.70 17.50 -1.62
C GLU A 121 -21.18 18.40 -0.49
N GLU A 122 -19.87 18.46 -0.30
CA GLU A 122 -19.23 19.31 0.71
C GLU A 122 -19.49 20.79 0.44
N GLN A 123 -19.35 21.24 -0.80
CA GLN A 123 -19.67 22.62 -1.20
C GLN A 123 -21.17 22.94 -1.12
N ALA A 124 -21.99 21.98 -1.47
CA ALA A 124 -23.45 22.14 -1.45
C ALA A 124 -24.03 22.24 -0.03
N ARG A 125 -23.36 21.64 0.97
CA ARG A 125 -23.80 21.62 2.38
C ARG A 125 -25.26 21.16 2.55
N GLY A 126 -25.69 20.18 1.74
CA GLY A 126 -27.04 19.62 1.76
C GLY A 126 -28.04 20.37 0.84
N ASP A 127 -27.64 21.40 0.12
CA ASP A 127 -28.48 22.10 -0.86
C ASP A 127 -28.38 21.43 -2.24
N ALA A 128 -29.46 20.77 -2.67
CA ALA A 128 -29.50 20.03 -3.93
C ALA A 128 -29.36 20.93 -5.17
N ALA A 129 -29.90 22.16 -5.14
CA ALA A 129 -29.79 23.11 -6.25
C ALA A 129 -28.35 23.61 -6.40
N LYS A 130 -27.68 23.86 -5.28
CA LYS A 130 -26.26 24.21 -5.26
C LYS A 130 -25.39 23.06 -5.73
N ALA A 131 -25.68 21.82 -5.32
CA ALA A 131 -24.97 20.64 -5.79
C ALA A 131 -25.00 20.50 -7.31
N GLU A 132 -26.19 20.72 -7.91
CA GLU A 132 -26.35 20.64 -9.36
C GLU A 132 -25.63 21.78 -10.09
N SER A 133 -25.61 22.97 -9.52
CA SER A 133 -24.86 24.11 -10.06
C SER A 133 -23.34 23.83 -10.07
N VAL A 134 -22.80 23.32 -8.97
CA VAL A 134 -21.39 22.96 -8.88
C VAL A 134 -21.05 21.81 -9.84
N ARG A 135 -21.90 20.79 -9.95
CA ARG A 135 -21.74 19.68 -10.89
C ARG A 135 -21.67 20.16 -12.33
N THR A 136 -22.57 21.03 -12.71
CA THR A 136 -22.59 21.63 -14.05
C THR A 136 -21.31 22.43 -14.32
N ALA A 137 -20.85 23.24 -13.36
CA ALA A 137 -19.61 24.01 -13.50
C ALA A 137 -18.38 23.06 -13.64
N VAL A 138 -18.29 22.00 -12.84
CA VAL A 138 -17.22 20.99 -12.95
C VAL A 138 -17.22 20.33 -14.32
N ILE A 139 -18.38 19.87 -14.81
CA ILE A 139 -18.50 19.22 -16.12
C ILE A 139 -18.13 20.20 -17.25
N SER A 140 -18.52 21.46 -17.16
CA SER A 140 -18.21 22.48 -18.19
C SER A 140 -16.70 22.71 -18.34
N VAL A 141 -15.94 22.62 -17.26
CA VAL A 141 -14.48 22.80 -17.27
C VAL A 141 -13.74 21.50 -17.63
N MET A 142 -14.21 20.37 -17.09
CA MET A 142 -13.56 19.07 -17.22
C MET A 142 -13.83 18.43 -18.59
N GLY A 143 -15.00 18.67 -19.19
CA GLY A 143 -15.51 17.89 -20.31
C GLY A 143 -15.91 16.47 -19.88
N ASP A 144 -15.97 15.55 -20.82
CA ASP A 144 -16.49 14.20 -20.59
C ASP A 144 -15.56 13.30 -19.77
N ASN A 145 -14.28 13.67 -19.60
CA ASN A 145 -13.31 12.78 -18.94
C ASN A 145 -12.13 13.54 -18.33
N LEU A 146 -11.96 13.39 -17.01
CA LEU A 146 -10.83 13.98 -16.27
C LEU A 146 -9.45 13.53 -16.78
N ARG A 147 -9.36 12.35 -17.42
CA ARG A 147 -8.09 11.87 -18.01
C ARG A 147 -7.55 12.82 -19.08
N ASN A 148 -8.39 13.65 -19.67
CA ASN A 148 -8.02 14.62 -20.69
C ASN A 148 -7.46 15.92 -20.07
N VAL A 149 -7.62 16.13 -18.78
CA VAL A 149 -7.11 17.31 -18.06
C VAL A 149 -5.64 17.09 -17.72
N ARG A 150 -4.77 17.81 -18.42
CA ARG A 150 -3.32 17.72 -18.19
C ARG A 150 -2.96 18.44 -16.87
N PRO A 151 -2.25 17.79 -15.93
CA PRO A 151 -1.78 18.44 -14.71
C PRO A 151 -0.98 19.71 -15.00
N GLY A 152 -1.29 20.80 -14.28
CA GLY A 152 -0.62 22.10 -14.45
C GLY A 152 -1.11 22.94 -15.65
N SER A 153 -2.09 22.46 -16.44
CA SER A 153 -2.71 23.25 -17.51
C SER A 153 -3.68 24.30 -16.99
N ASP A 154 -4.01 25.31 -17.81
CA ASP A 154 -5.03 26.31 -17.50
C ASP A 154 -6.39 25.68 -17.19
N GLN A 155 -6.71 24.56 -17.86
CA GLN A 155 -7.92 23.79 -17.59
C GLN A 155 -7.86 23.15 -16.19
N ALA A 156 -6.72 22.60 -15.78
CA ALA A 156 -6.52 22.05 -14.44
C ALA A 156 -6.65 23.15 -13.36
N MET A 157 -6.12 24.34 -13.61
CA MET A 157 -6.22 25.48 -12.70
C MET A 157 -7.66 25.97 -12.57
N LYS A 158 -8.39 26.10 -13.68
CA LYS A 158 -9.83 26.45 -13.65
C LYS A 158 -10.66 25.41 -12.91
N LEU A 159 -10.39 24.12 -13.13
CA LEU A 159 -11.05 23.03 -12.40
C LEU A 159 -10.79 23.14 -10.89
N LYS A 160 -9.55 23.43 -10.51
CA LYS A 160 -9.18 23.65 -9.10
C LYS A 160 -9.95 24.83 -8.50
N GLU A 161 -10.07 25.94 -9.20
CA GLU A 161 -10.84 27.11 -8.74
C GLU A 161 -12.30 26.76 -8.47
N VAL A 162 -12.94 25.99 -9.38
CA VAL A 162 -14.33 25.54 -9.20
C VAL A 162 -14.47 24.56 -8.01
N LEU A 163 -13.47 23.74 -7.76
CA LEU A 163 -13.51 22.74 -6.67
C LEU A 163 -13.14 23.32 -5.30
N VAL A 164 -12.56 24.51 -5.21
CA VAL A 164 -12.12 25.14 -3.97
C VAL A 164 -13.00 26.32 -3.55
N ALA A 165 -13.81 26.86 -4.49
CA ALA A 165 -14.75 27.96 -4.22
C ALA A 165 -15.91 27.52 -3.30
#